data_792ede09eb2db6578be26eeacfd47081
#
_entry.id   792ede09eb2db6578be26eeacfd47081
#
_cell.length_a   1.000
_cell.length_b   1.000
_cell.length_c   1.000
_cell.angle_alpha   90.00
_cell.angle_beta   90.00
_cell.angle_gamma   90.00
#
_symmetry.space_group_name_H-M   'P 1'
#
loop_
_entity.id
_entity.type
_entity.pdbx_description
1 polymer ?
#
loop_
_entity_poly.entity_id
_entity_poly.type
_entity_poly.pdbx_seq_one_letter_code
_entity_poly.pdbx_strand_id
1 'polypeptide(L)'
;MIKMPVIQDIRQMHRDGMSIAEISRKTNVSEPTVRKYVRMEDLSPKVPAKRRVPSMLDDYAPLIDKWLEEDRRNWHKQRHTAQRVFERLVAEHGFEGSYSTVQRYVKRYREEHKGSASQYLDQDWPPGEMQVDFGQADFRIVGVRTRMHDLVCAFPFSNVGLAQVFYGETAECVCEGLIAVFEHIRGVPRKIVFDNATGVGRKICGVISTSKLFSAFAAHYGFSYAFCNPNAGHEKGSVENKVGAIRRSLFVPIPQFDNVRRYNRRLLDMSMRHSDKPHYRKGESQLALFEEDCFALSPLPDSRFAAVSYTRHKADKYGNVVLDGRHRYSTDPAYANCRLIVGAGAFDVDIYDSEGTHIVTHVRGWGDKPTESIDPVSQLALLCRKPGGWHESRVRSALPDDVRRWIDDADAAGRGKALRVLRDVANESGWGPAVTAVSSIIGTGGSMDRATASILAASEANGRGVVTYGEPVDMAAYDGVFAMMGGSHA
;
A
#
# COMPACT_ATOMS: atom_id res chain seq x y z
N MET A 1 -47.37 -14.88 31.63
CA MET A 1 -48.00 -13.61 31.22
C MET A 1 -49.35 -13.96 30.60
N ILE A 2 -50.45 -13.35 31.02
CA ILE A 2 -51.80 -13.65 30.49
C ILE A 2 -51.91 -13.06 29.08
N LYS A 3 -52.52 -13.80 28.15
CA LYS A 3 -52.69 -13.36 26.76
C LYS A 3 -53.76 -12.27 26.65
N MET A 4 -53.59 -11.31 25.74
CA MET A 4 -54.51 -10.17 25.56
C MET A 4 -55.99 -10.56 25.35
N PRO A 5 -56.34 -11.62 24.60
CA PRO A 5 -57.74 -12.07 24.51
C PRO A 5 -58.35 -12.38 25.87
N VAL A 6 -57.64 -13.09 26.76
CA VAL A 6 -58.13 -13.42 28.10
C VAL A 6 -58.32 -12.15 28.96
N ILE A 7 -57.49 -11.14 28.79
CA ILE A 7 -57.64 -9.84 29.47
C ILE A 7 -58.88 -9.11 28.93
N GLN A 8 -59.12 -9.20 27.65
CA GLN A 8 -60.32 -8.65 27.02
C GLN A 8 -61.58 -9.32 27.57
N ASP A 9 -61.59 -10.66 27.66
CA ASP A 9 -62.69 -11.44 28.20
C ASP A 9 -62.96 -11.07 29.66
N ILE A 10 -61.91 -10.98 30.49
CA ILE A 10 -62.02 -10.55 31.90
C ILE A 10 -62.72 -9.19 32.01
N ARG A 11 -62.32 -8.22 31.22
CA ARG A 11 -62.90 -6.87 31.25
C ARG A 11 -64.36 -6.83 30.71
N GLN A 12 -64.66 -7.65 29.72
CA GLN A 12 -65.97 -7.76 29.16
C GLN A 12 -66.91 -8.39 30.19
N MET A 13 -66.58 -9.54 30.80
CA MET A 13 -67.32 -10.20 31.84
C MET A 13 -67.63 -9.31 33.03
N HIS A 14 -66.62 -8.48 33.42
CA HIS A 14 -66.82 -7.52 34.50
C HIS A 14 -67.82 -6.40 34.11
N ARG A 15 -67.78 -5.90 32.86
CA ARG A 15 -68.74 -4.92 32.35
C ARG A 15 -70.14 -5.49 32.28
N ASP A 16 -70.27 -6.80 32.00
CA ASP A 16 -71.56 -7.53 31.95
C ASP A 16 -72.07 -7.87 33.37
N GLY A 17 -71.40 -7.33 34.43
CA GLY A 17 -71.90 -7.42 35.83
C GLY A 17 -71.43 -8.68 36.59
N MET A 18 -70.57 -9.51 36.01
CA MET A 18 -70.11 -10.70 36.75
C MET A 18 -69.12 -10.34 37.87
N SER A 19 -69.23 -11.09 38.98
CA SER A 19 -68.37 -10.92 40.13
C SER A 19 -66.90 -11.39 39.85
N ILE A 20 -65.95 -10.81 40.54
CA ILE A 20 -64.52 -11.19 40.42
C ILE A 20 -64.30 -12.69 40.63
N ALA A 21 -64.99 -13.30 41.56
CA ALA A 21 -64.89 -14.74 41.86
C ALA A 21 -65.46 -15.61 40.70
N GLU A 22 -66.51 -15.18 40.04
CA GLU A 22 -67.08 -15.88 38.86
C GLU A 22 -66.18 -15.78 37.66
N ILE A 23 -65.66 -14.58 37.41
CA ILE A 23 -64.61 -14.35 36.32
C ILE A 23 -63.40 -15.21 36.55
N SER A 24 -62.88 -15.26 37.79
CA SER A 24 -61.75 -16.10 38.16
C SER A 24 -61.98 -17.57 37.82
N ARG A 25 -63.19 -18.11 38.19
CA ARG A 25 -63.58 -19.49 37.90
C ARG A 25 -63.72 -19.77 36.40
N LYS A 26 -64.32 -18.85 35.66
CA LYS A 26 -64.52 -19.00 34.17
C LYS A 26 -63.23 -18.91 33.39
N THR A 27 -62.33 -18.01 33.74
CA THR A 27 -61.10 -17.76 33.00
C THR A 27 -59.92 -18.56 33.50
N ASN A 28 -60.09 -19.29 34.62
CA ASN A 28 -58.99 -19.99 35.35
C ASN A 28 -57.83 -19.07 35.69
N VAL A 29 -58.10 -17.79 35.99
CA VAL A 29 -57.12 -16.77 36.38
C VAL A 29 -57.39 -16.39 37.83
N SER A 30 -56.31 -16.30 38.64
CA SER A 30 -56.46 -15.96 40.07
C SER A 30 -57.17 -14.61 40.30
N GLU A 31 -58.02 -14.51 41.32
CA GLU A 31 -58.77 -13.29 41.65
C GLU A 31 -57.90 -12.03 41.79
N PRO A 32 -56.72 -12.06 42.43
CA PRO A 32 -55.83 -10.89 42.44
C PRO A 32 -55.43 -10.39 41.05
N THR A 33 -55.26 -11.34 40.13
CA THR A 33 -54.90 -11.02 38.73
C THR A 33 -56.12 -10.46 37.97
N VAL A 34 -57.30 -11.02 38.18
CA VAL A 34 -58.56 -10.49 37.64
C VAL A 34 -58.79 -9.04 38.10
N ARG A 35 -58.67 -8.78 39.43
CA ARG A 35 -58.79 -7.43 40.03
C ARG A 35 -57.77 -6.46 39.42
N LYS A 36 -56.51 -6.91 39.20
CA LYS A 36 -55.48 -6.11 38.56
C LYS A 36 -55.90 -5.63 37.19
N TYR A 37 -56.36 -6.53 36.30
CA TYR A 37 -56.72 -6.17 34.92
C TYR A 37 -58.05 -5.44 34.80
N VAL A 38 -58.98 -5.64 35.74
CA VAL A 38 -60.23 -4.86 35.83
C VAL A 38 -59.93 -3.41 36.22
N ARG A 39 -59.02 -3.17 37.19
CA ARG A 39 -58.62 -1.83 37.64
C ARG A 39 -57.61 -1.13 36.74
N MET A 40 -57.00 -1.83 35.83
CA MET A 40 -55.95 -1.28 34.94
C MET A 40 -56.59 -0.43 33.86
N GLU A 41 -56.50 0.89 33.99
CA GLU A 41 -57.12 1.84 33.04
C GLU A 41 -56.36 1.85 31.71
N ASP A 42 -55.04 1.83 31.75
CA ASP A 42 -54.17 1.91 30.58
C ASP A 42 -53.48 0.57 30.31
N LEU A 43 -53.76 -0.02 29.14
CA LEU A 43 -53.19 -1.24 28.60
C LEU A 43 -52.15 -0.94 27.52
N SER A 44 -51.78 0.31 27.30
CA SER A 44 -50.82 0.70 26.29
C SER A 44 -49.43 0.03 26.55
N PRO A 45 -48.72 -0.38 25.53
CA PRO A 45 -47.38 -0.91 25.68
C PRO A 45 -46.48 0.13 26.32
N LYS A 46 -45.85 -0.24 27.44
CA LYS A 46 -44.83 0.62 28.08
C LYS A 46 -43.46 0.25 27.61
N VAL A 47 -42.60 1.27 27.45
CA VAL A 47 -41.19 1.06 27.13
C VAL A 47 -40.59 0.10 28.20
N PRO A 48 -39.91 -1.00 27.78
CA PRO A 48 -39.36 -1.95 28.74
C PRO A 48 -38.34 -1.26 29.65
N ALA A 49 -38.61 -1.19 30.95
CA ALA A 49 -37.62 -0.71 31.90
C ALA A 49 -36.49 -1.73 32.03
N LYS A 50 -35.25 -1.25 31.97
CA LYS A 50 -34.04 -2.08 32.12
C LYS A 50 -34.06 -2.70 33.53
N ARG A 51 -34.22 -4.01 33.63
CA ARG A 51 -34.19 -4.72 34.92
C ARG A 51 -32.77 -4.72 35.45
N ARG A 52 -32.52 -4.06 36.58
CA ARG A 52 -31.23 -4.12 37.27
C ARG A 52 -31.18 -5.46 38.05
N VAL A 53 -30.30 -6.35 37.61
CA VAL A 53 -30.00 -7.58 38.33
C VAL A 53 -28.81 -7.28 39.25
N PRO A 54 -28.90 -7.51 40.56
CA PRO A 54 -27.78 -7.35 41.49
C PRO A 54 -26.56 -8.14 41.02
N SER A 55 -25.39 -7.54 41.08
CA SER A 55 -24.11 -8.12 40.64
C SER A 55 -23.14 -8.16 41.85
N MET A 56 -22.31 -9.19 41.92
CA MET A 56 -21.22 -9.26 42.88
C MET A 56 -20.24 -8.08 42.80
N LEU A 57 -20.29 -7.32 41.71
CA LEU A 57 -19.50 -6.10 41.51
C LEU A 57 -20.17 -4.85 42.06
N ASP A 58 -21.42 -4.89 42.50
CA ASP A 58 -22.14 -3.68 42.95
C ASP A 58 -21.43 -3.01 44.15
N ASP A 59 -20.84 -3.79 45.05
CA ASP A 59 -20.07 -3.28 46.20
C ASP A 59 -18.71 -2.66 45.76
N TYR A 60 -18.13 -3.13 44.66
CA TYR A 60 -16.87 -2.66 44.10
C TYR A 60 -17.04 -1.60 42.99
N ALA A 61 -18.26 -1.37 42.54
CA ALA A 61 -18.56 -0.45 41.45
C ALA A 61 -18.00 0.96 41.71
N PRO A 62 -18.20 1.60 42.90
CA PRO A 62 -17.67 2.94 43.15
C PRO A 62 -16.14 3.02 43.05
N LEU A 63 -15.46 1.94 43.45
CA LEU A 63 -14.01 1.86 43.38
C LEU A 63 -13.50 1.73 41.95
N ILE A 64 -14.13 0.86 41.14
CA ILE A 64 -13.80 0.70 39.71
C ILE A 64 -14.04 2.01 38.98
N ASP A 65 -15.17 2.65 39.24
CA ASP A 65 -15.56 3.92 38.60
C ASP A 65 -14.52 5.01 38.91
N LYS A 66 -14.06 5.09 40.15
CA LYS A 66 -12.99 6.02 40.54
C LYS A 66 -11.70 5.77 39.76
N TRP A 67 -11.24 4.52 39.68
CA TRP A 67 -10.03 4.18 38.91
C TRP A 67 -10.17 4.54 37.43
N LEU A 68 -11.33 4.25 36.83
CA LEU A 68 -11.57 4.54 35.40
C LEU A 68 -11.75 6.04 35.13
N GLU A 69 -12.25 6.81 36.10
CA GLU A 69 -12.33 8.27 36.00
C GLU A 69 -10.94 8.92 36.13
N GLU A 70 -10.09 8.43 37.06
CA GLU A 70 -8.69 8.84 37.16
C GLU A 70 -7.92 8.57 35.85
N ASP A 71 -8.19 7.43 35.19
CA ASP A 71 -7.61 7.06 33.90
C ASP A 71 -7.89 8.07 32.78
N ARG A 72 -9.00 8.79 32.83
CA ARG A 72 -9.34 9.81 31.80
C ARG A 72 -8.31 10.93 31.75
N ARG A 73 -7.62 11.22 32.89
CA ARG A 73 -6.57 12.23 32.99
C ARG A 73 -5.18 11.68 32.63
N ASN A 74 -5.03 10.37 32.61
CA ASN A 74 -3.76 9.70 32.36
C ASN A 74 -3.50 9.48 30.87
N TRP A 75 -2.22 9.39 30.52
CA TRP A 75 -1.81 9.03 29.18
C TRP A 75 -2.44 7.69 28.75
N HIS A 76 -2.99 7.61 27.54
CA HIS A 76 -3.79 6.48 27.06
C HIS A 76 -3.10 5.10 27.19
N LYS A 77 -1.76 5.06 27.10
CA LYS A 77 -0.97 3.82 27.26
C LYS A 77 -0.77 3.42 28.73
N GLN A 78 -1.14 4.26 29.70
CA GLN A 78 -1.03 4.01 31.12
C GLN A 78 -2.41 3.88 31.82
N ARG A 79 -3.47 3.65 31.05
CA ARG A 79 -4.83 3.43 31.56
C ARG A 79 -5.03 1.98 31.93
N HIS A 80 -5.86 1.73 32.95
CA HIS A 80 -6.22 0.36 33.34
C HIS A 80 -6.85 -0.41 32.17
N THR A 81 -6.36 -1.61 31.90
CA THR A 81 -7.09 -2.60 31.11
C THR A 81 -8.12 -3.30 31.99
N ALA A 82 -9.13 -3.96 31.41
CA ALA A 82 -10.07 -4.76 32.20
C ALA A 82 -9.36 -5.85 33.03
N GLN A 83 -8.27 -6.41 32.46
CA GLN A 83 -7.42 -7.39 33.14
C GLN A 83 -6.75 -6.75 34.35
N ARG A 84 -6.20 -5.54 34.21
CA ARG A 84 -5.54 -4.86 35.35
C ARG A 84 -6.53 -4.46 36.44
N VAL A 85 -7.76 -4.05 36.09
CA VAL A 85 -8.82 -3.79 37.06
C VAL A 85 -9.14 -5.08 37.84
N PHE A 86 -9.29 -6.21 37.14
CA PHE A 86 -9.55 -7.51 37.79
C PHE A 86 -8.42 -7.90 38.73
N GLU A 87 -7.15 -7.84 38.32
CA GLU A 87 -5.99 -8.16 39.14
C GLU A 87 -5.93 -7.29 40.40
N ARG A 88 -6.21 -6.00 40.29
CA ARG A 88 -6.24 -5.09 41.43
C ARG A 88 -7.38 -5.42 42.41
N LEU A 89 -8.57 -5.72 41.88
CA LEU A 89 -9.71 -6.12 42.71
C LEU A 89 -9.40 -7.39 43.55
N VAL A 90 -8.76 -8.38 42.90
CA VAL A 90 -8.38 -9.62 43.58
C VAL A 90 -7.28 -9.33 44.64
N ALA A 91 -6.22 -8.63 44.26
CA ALA A 91 -5.05 -8.42 45.09
C ALA A 91 -5.30 -7.42 46.25
N GLU A 92 -6.03 -6.33 45.99
CA GLU A 92 -6.19 -5.23 46.95
C GLU A 92 -7.51 -5.35 47.75
N HIS A 93 -8.53 -6.04 47.21
CA HIS A 93 -9.87 -6.09 47.78
C HIS A 93 -10.48 -7.48 47.91
N GLY A 94 -9.74 -8.54 47.61
CA GLY A 94 -10.18 -9.93 47.79
C GLY A 94 -11.39 -10.35 46.94
N PHE A 95 -11.54 -9.79 45.74
CA PHE A 95 -12.65 -10.11 44.86
C PHE A 95 -12.61 -11.56 44.38
N GLU A 96 -13.68 -12.32 44.63
CA GLU A 96 -13.78 -13.74 44.29
C GLU A 96 -14.55 -14.01 42.98
N GLY A 97 -14.98 -12.98 42.28
CA GLY A 97 -15.76 -13.11 41.01
C GLY A 97 -14.88 -13.40 39.80
N SER A 98 -15.51 -13.62 38.65
CA SER A 98 -14.82 -13.95 37.41
C SER A 98 -14.32 -12.71 36.66
N TYR A 99 -13.23 -12.85 35.92
CA TYR A 99 -12.70 -11.83 34.98
C TYR A 99 -13.78 -11.34 34.00
N SER A 100 -14.60 -12.25 33.46
CA SER A 100 -15.64 -11.90 32.50
C SER A 100 -16.70 -10.94 33.07
N THR A 101 -16.93 -10.97 34.38
CA THR A 101 -17.84 -10.04 35.05
C THR A 101 -17.25 -8.64 35.12
N VAL A 102 -15.96 -8.54 35.50
CA VAL A 102 -15.22 -7.27 35.48
C VAL A 102 -15.08 -6.70 34.07
N GLN A 103 -14.75 -7.54 33.10
CA GLN A 103 -14.63 -7.13 31.71
C GLN A 103 -15.94 -6.51 31.17
N ARG A 104 -17.09 -7.15 31.44
CA ARG A 104 -18.41 -6.61 31.08
C ARG A 104 -18.70 -5.29 31.76
N TYR A 105 -18.33 -5.16 33.01
CA TYR A 105 -18.55 -3.92 33.79
C TYR A 105 -17.70 -2.77 33.17
N VAL A 106 -16.39 -2.98 33.01
CA VAL A 106 -15.46 -1.99 32.44
C VAL A 106 -15.88 -1.60 31.02
N LYS A 107 -16.34 -2.56 30.20
CA LYS A 107 -16.87 -2.28 28.86
C LYS A 107 -18.09 -1.37 28.93
N ARG A 108 -19.09 -1.71 29.79
CA ARG A 108 -20.29 -0.92 30.00
C ARG A 108 -19.96 0.49 30.49
N TYR A 109 -19.10 0.62 31.51
CA TYR A 109 -18.68 1.91 32.03
C TYR A 109 -18.07 2.79 30.93
N ARG A 110 -17.17 2.22 30.11
CA ARG A 110 -16.57 2.95 29.00
C ARG A 110 -17.60 3.35 27.93
N GLU A 111 -18.58 2.54 27.67
CA GLU A 111 -19.69 2.86 26.75
C GLU A 111 -20.60 3.97 27.29
N GLU A 112 -20.94 3.93 28.57
CA GLU A 112 -21.79 4.92 29.24
C GLU A 112 -21.07 6.28 29.41
N HIS A 113 -19.74 6.24 29.60
CA HIS A 113 -18.90 7.44 29.77
C HIS A 113 -18.08 7.81 28.53
N LYS A 114 -18.39 7.24 27.37
CA LYS A 114 -17.93 7.78 26.10
C LYS A 114 -18.48 9.19 26.00
N GLY A 115 -17.60 10.20 26.19
CA GLY A 115 -18.00 11.59 26.10
C GLY A 115 -18.64 11.91 24.72
N SER A 116 -19.26 13.05 24.60
CA SER A 116 -19.91 13.56 23.38
C SER A 116 -18.98 13.56 22.14
N ALA A 117 -17.66 13.40 22.35
CA ALA A 117 -16.67 13.20 21.29
C ALA A 117 -16.86 11.91 20.47
N SER A 118 -17.76 11.00 20.86
CA SER A 118 -18.09 9.77 20.11
C SER A 118 -19.40 9.88 19.31
N GLN A 119 -20.01 11.06 19.26
CA GLN A 119 -21.15 11.31 18.38
C GLN A 119 -20.59 11.71 17.01
N TYR A 120 -20.74 10.82 16.04
CA TYR A 120 -20.31 11.05 14.66
C TYR A 120 -21.49 11.52 13.84
N LEU A 121 -21.29 12.60 13.09
CA LEU A 121 -22.24 12.96 12.03
C LEU A 121 -22.04 11.98 10.89
N ASP A 122 -23.13 11.46 10.35
CA ASP A 122 -23.08 10.71 9.11
C ASP A 122 -22.70 11.68 7.97
N GLN A 123 -21.56 11.43 7.35
CA GLN A 123 -21.04 12.29 6.29
C GLN A 123 -21.57 11.79 4.96
N ASP A 124 -22.22 12.66 4.23
CA ASP A 124 -22.58 12.42 2.85
C ASP A 124 -21.42 12.86 1.94
N TRP A 125 -20.87 11.91 1.19
CA TRP A 125 -19.77 12.15 0.28
C TRP A 125 -20.31 12.28 -1.15
N PRO A 126 -20.06 13.43 -1.82
CA PRO A 126 -20.45 13.56 -3.21
C PRO A 126 -19.58 12.66 -4.11
N PRO A 127 -20.11 12.26 -5.29
CA PRO A 127 -19.32 11.52 -6.28
C PRO A 127 -18.08 12.30 -6.72
N GLY A 128 -16.99 11.56 -7.02
CA GLY A 128 -15.75 12.12 -7.52
C GLY A 128 -14.84 12.74 -6.45
N GLU A 129 -15.14 12.59 -5.16
CA GLU A 129 -14.21 12.89 -4.07
C GLU A 129 -13.48 11.62 -3.60
N MET A 130 -12.21 11.74 -3.27
CA MET A 130 -11.35 10.62 -2.91
C MET A 130 -10.67 10.87 -1.56
N GLN A 131 -10.53 9.82 -0.77
CA GLN A 131 -9.70 9.81 0.45
C GLN A 131 -8.43 9.00 0.20
N VAL A 132 -7.31 9.45 0.77
CA VAL A 132 -6.01 8.80 0.63
C VAL A 132 -5.37 8.60 1.99
N ASP A 133 -4.90 7.40 2.24
CA ASP A 133 -4.16 7.04 3.45
C ASP A 133 -3.06 6.04 3.14
N PHE A 134 -2.02 6.04 4.00
CA PHE A 134 -0.95 5.06 3.96
C PHE A 134 -1.17 3.98 5.02
N GLY A 135 -0.80 2.78 4.62
CA GLY A 135 -0.68 1.67 5.52
C GLY A 135 0.65 0.96 5.40
N GLN A 136 0.83 -0.12 6.15
CA GLN A 136 2.02 -0.97 6.06
C GLN A 136 1.61 -2.43 6.00
N ALA A 137 2.24 -3.18 5.09
CA ALA A 137 2.06 -4.62 4.96
C ALA A 137 3.38 -5.31 4.59
N ASP A 138 3.42 -6.63 4.83
CA ASP A 138 4.58 -7.45 4.46
C ASP A 138 4.37 -8.08 3.08
N PHE A 139 5.41 -8.10 2.28
CA PHE A 139 5.46 -8.70 0.95
C PHE A 139 6.71 -9.58 0.80
N ARG A 140 6.72 -10.50 -0.18
CA ARG A 140 7.93 -11.23 -0.57
C ARG A 140 8.42 -10.71 -1.91
N ILE A 141 9.57 -10.05 -1.92
CA ILE A 141 10.20 -9.51 -3.13
C ILE A 141 11.42 -10.36 -3.42
N VAL A 142 11.42 -11.05 -4.57
CA VAL A 142 12.49 -12.00 -4.94
C VAL A 142 12.79 -12.97 -3.78
N GLY A 143 11.72 -13.49 -3.12
CA GLY A 143 11.82 -14.40 -1.98
C GLY A 143 12.11 -13.76 -0.62
N VAL A 144 12.52 -12.49 -0.57
CA VAL A 144 12.84 -11.78 0.69
C VAL A 144 11.60 -11.12 1.26
N ARG A 145 11.31 -11.36 2.55
CA ARG A 145 10.21 -10.68 3.25
C ARG A 145 10.59 -9.22 3.50
N THR A 146 9.81 -8.33 2.93
CA THR A 146 10.03 -6.88 3.00
C THR A 146 8.75 -6.19 3.45
N ARG A 147 8.87 -5.31 4.45
CA ARG A 147 7.78 -4.42 4.85
C ARG A 147 7.74 -3.23 3.92
N MET A 148 6.56 -2.97 3.35
CA MET A 148 6.33 -1.86 2.43
C MET A 148 5.16 -1.02 2.90
N HIS A 149 5.02 0.16 2.30
CA HIS A 149 3.94 1.10 2.53
C HIS A 149 2.88 0.94 1.44
N ASP A 150 1.63 0.74 1.83
CA ASP A 150 0.49 0.65 0.93
C ASP A 150 -0.26 1.98 0.91
N LEU A 151 -0.23 2.66 -0.23
CA LEU A 151 -1.06 3.83 -0.53
C LEU A 151 -2.45 3.34 -0.94
N VAL A 152 -3.48 3.70 -0.20
CA VAL A 152 -4.86 3.35 -0.50
C VAL A 152 -5.66 4.59 -0.85
N CYS A 153 -6.26 4.58 -2.02
CA CYS A 153 -7.17 5.59 -2.54
C CYS A 153 -8.60 5.03 -2.46
N ALA A 154 -9.45 5.64 -1.68
CA ALA A 154 -10.83 5.22 -1.46
C ALA A 154 -11.80 6.28 -1.98
N PHE A 155 -12.84 5.87 -2.70
CA PHE A 155 -13.98 6.68 -3.09
C PHE A 155 -15.12 6.43 -2.12
N PRO A 156 -15.39 7.33 -1.16
CA PRO A 156 -16.38 7.06 -0.12
C PRO A 156 -17.80 6.93 -0.63
N PHE A 157 -18.14 7.58 -1.75
CA PHE A 157 -19.47 7.51 -2.36
C PHE A 157 -19.81 6.10 -2.86
N SER A 158 -18.94 5.49 -3.65
CA SER A 158 -19.10 4.12 -4.18
C SER A 158 -18.54 3.04 -3.26
N ASN A 159 -17.70 3.42 -2.29
CA ASN A 159 -16.91 2.51 -1.48
C ASN A 159 -15.92 1.67 -2.30
N VAL A 160 -15.47 2.12 -3.47
CA VAL A 160 -14.38 1.55 -4.23
C VAL A 160 -13.05 1.96 -3.60
N GLY A 161 -12.08 1.05 -3.59
CA GLY A 161 -10.74 1.33 -3.08
C GLY A 161 -9.67 0.75 -4.01
N LEU A 162 -8.67 1.55 -4.31
CA LEU A 162 -7.52 1.21 -5.15
C LEU A 162 -6.25 1.27 -4.31
N ALA A 163 -5.31 0.37 -4.55
CA ALA A 163 -4.07 0.31 -3.78
C ALA A 163 -2.83 0.30 -4.67
N GLN A 164 -1.75 0.89 -4.15
CA GLN A 164 -0.40 0.86 -4.69
C GLN A 164 0.59 0.58 -3.56
N VAL A 165 1.75 0.00 -3.83
CA VAL A 165 2.76 -0.28 -2.80
C VAL A 165 4.09 0.40 -3.14
N PHE A 166 4.74 0.94 -2.10
CA PHE A 166 5.98 1.69 -2.19
C PHE A 166 6.92 1.29 -1.06
N TYR A 167 8.20 1.58 -1.24
CA TYR A 167 9.20 1.38 -0.18
C TYR A 167 9.19 2.49 0.88
N GLY A 168 8.50 3.62 0.63
CA GLY A 168 8.41 4.76 1.55
C GLY A 168 7.15 5.58 1.35
N GLU A 169 6.98 6.63 2.16
CA GLU A 169 5.83 7.55 2.18
C GLU A 169 6.24 8.97 1.76
N THR A 170 7.16 9.09 0.80
CA THR A 170 7.63 10.42 0.35
C THR A 170 6.66 11.06 -0.64
N ALA A 171 6.86 12.35 -0.95
CA ALA A 171 6.04 13.07 -1.91
C ALA A 171 6.07 12.42 -3.30
N GLU A 172 7.23 11.89 -3.70
CA GLU A 172 7.40 11.18 -4.97
C GLU A 172 6.53 9.91 -5.00
N CYS A 173 6.49 9.14 -3.89
CA CYS A 173 5.65 7.94 -3.78
C CYS A 173 4.16 8.27 -3.87
N VAL A 174 3.71 9.34 -3.17
CA VAL A 174 2.32 9.81 -3.23
C VAL A 174 1.96 10.25 -4.64
N CYS A 175 2.76 11.12 -5.25
CA CYS A 175 2.47 11.62 -6.59
C CYS A 175 2.44 10.50 -7.61
N GLU A 176 3.44 9.59 -7.61
CA GLU A 176 3.49 8.45 -8.54
C GLU A 176 2.30 7.50 -8.35
N GLY A 177 1.91 7.23 -7.09
CA GLY A 177 0.75 6.39 -6.79
C GLY A 177 -0.56 7.02 -7.24
N LEU A 178 -0.74 8.32 -7.03
CA LEU A 178 -1.93 9.03 -7.49
C LEU A 178 -1.98 9.11 -9.01
N ILE A 179 -0.86 9.35 -9.69
CA ILE A 179 -0.77 9.33 -11.16
C ILE A 179 -1.24 7.97 -11.68
N ALA A 180 -0.71 6.88 -11.12
CA ALA A 180 -1.09 5.53 -11.54
C ALA A 180 -2.59 5.25 -11.34
N VAL A 181 -3.18 5.75 -10.24
CA VAL A 181 -4.63 5.68 -9.99
C VAL A 181 -5.40 6.51 -11.01
N PHE A 182 -5.02 7.78 -11.24
CA PHE A 182 -5.71 8.67 -12.19
C PHE A 182 -5.68 8.11 -13.61
N GLU A 183 -4.54 7.60 -14.05
CA GLU A 183 -4.39 6.95 -15.36
C GLU A 183 -5.27 5.69 -15.46
N HIS A 184 -5.34 4.88 -14.39
CA HIS A 184 -6.16 3.67 -14.34
C HIS A 184 -7.67 3.96 -14.44
N ILE A 185 -8.16 4.97 -13.70
CA ILE A 185 -9.58 5.37 -13.70
C ILE A 185 -9.91 6.39 -14.80
N ARG A 186 -8.91 6.83 -15.57
CA ARG A 186 -9.01 7.80 -16.68
C ARG A 186 -9.60 9.15 -16.29
N GLY A 187 -9.29 9.63 -15.09
CA GLY A 187 -9.78 10.91 -14.61
C GLY A 187 -9.15 11.33 -13.29
N VAL A 188 -9.38 12.58 -12.93
CA VAL A 188 -8.83 13.22 -11.73
C VAL A 188 -9.95 13.54 -10.74
N PRO A 189 -9.91 13.05 -9.50
CA PRO A 189 -10.87 13.45 -8.46
C PRO A 189 -10.87 14.96 -8.24
N ARG A 190 -12.05 15.56 -8.08
CA ARG A 190 -12.18 17.02 -7.86
C ARG A 190 -11.55 17.46 -6.53
N LYS A 191 -11.63 16.59 -5.53
CA LYS A 191 -11.09 16.84 -4.20
C LYS A 191 -10.51 15.56 -3.61
N ILE A 192 -9.34 15.70 -3.00
CA ILE A 192 -8.63 14.61 -2.32
C ILE A 192 -8.42 14.97 -0.86
N VAL A 193 -8.85 14.08 0.03
CA VAL A 193 -8.69 14.25 1.47
C VAL A 193 -7.60 13.29 1.97
N PHE A 194 -6.57 13.85 2.60
CA PHE A 194 -5.44 13.09 3.13
C PHE A 194 -5.53 12.93 4.64
N ASP A 195 -5.21 11.72 5.13
CA ASP A 195 -4.97 11.52 6.54
C ASP A 195 -3.48 11.68 6.85
N ASN A 196 -3.08 12.84 7.39
CA ASN A 196 -1.72 13.15 7.88
C ASN A 196 -0.55 12.50 7.10
N ALA A 197 -0.66 12.44 5.76
CA ALA A 197 0.37 11.87 4.90
C ALA A 197 1.65 12.73 4.97
N THR A 198 2.67 12.26 5.69
CA THR A 198 3.94 12.99 5.90
C THR A 198 4.64 13.37 4.61
N GLY A 199 4.48 12.58 3.53
CA GLY A 199 5.01 12.89 2.20
C GLY A 199 4.29 14.05 1.48
N VAL A 200 3.02 14.29 1.80
CA VAL A 200 2.23 15.38 1.17
C VAL A 200 2.45 16.70 1.89
N GLY A 201 2.34 16.67 3.22
CA GLY A 201 2.44 17.88 4.05
C GLY A 201 1.95 17.61 5.47
N ARG A 202 1.96 18.68 6.28
CA ARG A 202 1.49 18.63 7.67
C ARG A 202 0.59 19.82 7.95
N LYS A 203 -0.45 19.59 8.73
CA LYS A 203 -1.26 20.66 9.33
C LYS A 203 -0.67 20.99 10.68
N ILE A 204 -0.03 22.17 10.81
CA ILE A 204 0.56 22.67 12.06
C ILE A 204 -0.17 23.95 12.46
N CYS A 205 -0.78 23.96 13.65
CA CYS A 205 -1.52 25.13 14.18
C CYS A 205 -2.55 25.72 13.21
N GLY A 206 -3.25 24.85 12.45
CA GLY A 206 -4.25 25.29 11.48
C GLY A 206 -3.71 25.66 10.10
N VAL A 207 -2.39 25.79 9.95
CA VAL A 207 -1.73 26.09 8.67
C VAL A 207 -1.31 24.78 7.98
N ILE A 208 -1.66 24.64 6.71
CA ILE A 208 -1.25 23.51 5.88
C ILE A 208 0.08 23.87 5.21
N SER A 209 1.13 23.11 5.52
CA SER A 209 2.42 23.18 4.84
C SER A 209 2.60 21.95 3.97
N THR A 210 2.60 22.11 2.66
CA THR A 210 2.79 21.05 1.66
C THR A 210 4.20 21.09 1.08
N SER A 211 4.67 19.93 0.58
CA SER A 211 5.93 19.88 -0.17
C SER A 211 5.77 20.62 -1.51
N LYS A 212 6.86 21.20 -2.00
CA LYS A 212 6.85 21.92 -3.31
C LYS A 212 6.42 21.00 -4.45
N LEU A 213 6.89 19.76 -4.43
CA LEU A 213 6.54 18.75 -5.44
C LEU A 213 5.03 18.47 -5.45
N PHE A 214 4.43 18.23 -4.27
CA PHE A 214 3.01 17.96 -4.17
C PHE A 214 2.15 19.18 -4.56
N SER A 215 2.56 20.38 -4.19
CA SER A 215 1.85 21.61 -4.59
C SER A 215 1.85 21.80 -6.10
N ALA A 216 2.99 21.55 -6.77
CA ALA A 216 3.08 21.59 -8.22
C ALA A 216 2.22 20.48 -8.87
N PHE A 217 2.22 19.29 -8.29
CA PHE A 217 1.40 18.15 -8.73
C PHE A 217 -0.10 18.47 -8.65
N ALA A 218 -0.57 19.00 -7.52
CA ALA A 218 -1.97 19.36 -7.35
C ALA A 218 -2.41 20.47 -8.34
N ALA A 219 -1.54 21.44 -8.58
CA ALA A 219 -1.79 22.49 -9.58
C ALA A 219 -1.83 21.94 -11.01
N HIS A 220 -0.95 20.98 -11.35
CA HIS A 220 -0.88 20.35 -12.67
C HIS A 220 -2.15 19.56 -13.01
N TYR A 221 -2.66 18.77 -12.05
CA TYR A 221 -3.88 17.96 -12.22
C TYR A 221 -5.17 18.72 -11.91
N GLY A 222 -5.09 19.89 -11.27
CA GLY A 222 -6.23 20.78 -11.05
C GLY A 222 -7.21 20.34 -9.97
N PHE A 223 -6.79 19.50 -9.01
CA PHE A 223 -7.65 19.07 -7.90
C PHE A 223 -7.44 19.89 -6.63
N SER A 224 -8.49 20.03 -5.83
CA SER A 224 -8.41 20.58 -4.49
C SER A 224 -8.02 19.50 -3.46
N TYR A 225 -7.37 19.89 -2.38
CA TYR A 225 -6.99 18.93 -1.33
C TYR A 225 -7.25 19.47 0.07
N ALA A 226 -7.50 18.56 1.00
CA ALA A 226 -7.69 18.85 2.42
C ALA A 226 -6.98 17.79 3.26
N PHE A 227 -6.65 18.17 4.51
CA PHE A 227 -6.11 17.22 5.50
C PHE A 227 -7.14 17.04 6.62
N CYS A 228 -7.33 15.80 7.06
CA CYS A 228 -8.15 15.50 8.22
C CYS A 228 -7.65 16.24 9.45
N ASN A 229 -8.58 16.64 10.33
CA ASN A 229 -8.18 17.27 11.58
C ASN A 229 -7.53 16.22 12.50
N PRO A 230 -6.44 16.57 13.20
CA PRO A 230 -5.90 15.72 14.25
C PRO A 230 -7.01 15.38 15.26
N ASN A 231 -7.20 14.09 15.57
CA ASN A 231 -8.23 13.57 16.48
C ASN A 231 -9.69 13.55 15.96
N ALA A 232 -9.96 13.86 14.70
CA ALA A 232 -11.27 13.71 14.08
C ALA A 232 -11.45 12.30 13.50
N GLY A 233 -11.53 11.28 14.35
CA GLY A 233 -11.65 9.87 13.95
C GLY A 233 -12.87 9.56 13.06
N HIS A 234 -13.89 10.44 13.03
CA HIS A 234 -15.06 10.32 12.17
C HIS A 234 -14.80 10.71 10.72
N GLU A 235 -13.85 11.64 10.47
CA GLU A 235 -13.42 12.01 9.11
C GLU A 235 -12.59 10.89 8.46
N LYS A 236 -12.00 10.01 9.29
CA LYS A 236 -11.07 8.94 8.90
C LYS A 236 -11.70 7.57 8.69
N GLY A 237 -12.85 7.31 9.32
CA GLY A 237 -13.41 5.96 9.46
C GLY A 237 -13.61 5.20 8.14
N SER A 238 -13.84 5.88 7.05
CA SER A 238 -14.04 5.24 5.73
C SER A 238 -12.72 4.71 5.16
N VAL A 239 -11.67 5.54 5.09
CA VAL A 239 -10.39 5.14 4.49
C VAL A 239 -9.60 4.16 5.38
N GLU A 240 -9.59 4.35 6.70
CA GLU A 240 -8.94 3.39 7.63
C GLU A 240 -9.57 2.00 7.53
N ASN A 241 -10.91 1.92 7.45
CA ASN A 241 -11.61 0.66 7.23
C ASN A 241 -11.27 0.05 5.87
N LYS A 242 -11.10 0.88 4.84
CA LYS A 242 -10.74 0.43 3.48
C LYS A 242 -9.30 -0.09 3.43
N VAL A 243 -8.33 0.59 4.05
CA VAL A 243 -6.95 0.10 4.21
C VAL A 243 -6.94 -1.29 4.87
N GLY A 244 -7.67 -1.43 5.98
CA GLY A 244 -7.80 -2.72 6.67
C GLY A 244 -8.49 -3.80 5.81
N ALA A 245 -9.51 -3.45 5.03
CA ALA A 245 -10.21 -4.38 4.14
C ALA A 245 -9.29 -4.85 3.00
N ILE A 246 -8.58 -3.94 2.35
CA ILE A 246 -7.62 -4.24 1.28
C ILE A 246 -6.53 -5.18 1.78
N ARG A 247 -5.92 -4.90 2.94
CA ARG A 247 -4.90 -5.79 3.52
C ARG A 247 -5.41 -7.19 3.76
N ARG A 248 -6.57 -7.34 4.38
CA ARG A 248 -7.15 -8.66 4.66
C ARG A 248 -7.54 -9.43 3.41
N SER A 249 -7.91 -8.73 2.35
CA SER A 249 -8.45 -9.35 1.13
C SER A 249 -7.41 -9.54 0.03
N LEU A 250 -6.49 -8.58 -0.15
CA LEU A 250 -5.54 -8.59 -1.25
C LEU A 250 -4.11 -8.94 -0.82
N PHE A 251 -3.78 -8.79 0.49
CA PHE A 251 -2.45 -9.06 1.02
C PHE A 251 -2.39 -10.31 1.91
N VAL A 252 -3.46 -11.10 1.92
CA VAL A 252 -3.51 -12.41 2.59
C VAL A 252 -3.93 -13.48 1.57
N PRO A 253 -3.11 -14.50 1.33
CA PRO A 253 -1.74 -14.71 1.86
C PRO A 253 -0.76 -13.64 1.41
N ILE A 254 0.42 -13.57 2.08
CA ILE A 254 1.46 -12.56 1.76
C ILE A 254 1.82 -12.64 0.27
N PRO A 255 1.61 -11.55 -0.50
CA PRO A 255 1.90 -11.56 -1.94
C PRO A 255 3.39 -11.73 -2.23
N GLN A 256 3.70 -12.45 -3.31
CA GLN A 256 5.05 -12.64 -3.80
C GLN A 256 5.18 -12.11 -5.22
N PHE A 257 6.24 -11.34 -5.48
CA PHE A 257 6.56 -10.76 -6.78
C PHE A 257 8.03 -10.38 -6.87
N ASP A 258 8.50 -10.17 -8.11
CA ASP A 258 9.89 -9.81 -8.38
C ASP A 258 10.04 -8.33 -8.74
N ASN A 259 8.98 -7.70 -9.25
CA ASN A 259 8.99 -6.31 -9.71
C ASN A 259 7.77 -5.53 -9.17
N VAL A 260 8.05 -4.52 -8.35
CA VAL A 260 7.02 -3.69 -7.68
C VAL A 260 6.14 -2.95 -8.69
N ARG A 261 6.71 -2.39 -9.77
CA ARG A 261 5.94 -1.66 -10.78
C ARG A 261 4.96 -2.56 -11.54
N ARG A 262 5.39 -3.80 -11.87
CA ARG A 262 4.50 -4.81 -12.48
C ARG A 262 3.41 -5.22 -11.49
N TYR A 263 3.78 -5.42 -10.23
CA TYR A 263 2.82 -5.77 -9.18
C TYR A 263 1.80 -4.65 -8.98
N ASN A 264 2.21 -3.39 -8.93
CA ASN A 264 1.34 -2.24 -8.75
C ASN A 264 0.29 -2.10 -9.87
N ARG A 265 0.66 -2.31 -11.13
CA ARG A 265 -0.31 -2.34 -12.25
C ARG A 265 -1.36 -3.44 -12.03
N ARG A 266 -0.92 -4.64 -11.70
CA ARG A 266 -1.80 -5.77 -11.41
C ARG A 266 -2.66 -5.53 -10.16
N LEU A 267 -2.13 -4.83 -9.15
CA LEU A 267 -2.83 -4.53 -7.91
C LEU A 267 -4.02 -3.59 -8.13
N LEU A 268 -3.93 -2.64 -9.05
CA LEU A 268 -5.07 -1.80 -9.45
C LEU A 268 -6.21 -2.66 -10.02
N ASP A 269 -5.91 -3.58 -10.94
CA ASP A 269 -6.91 -4.50 -11.51
C ASP A 269 -7.50 -5.42 -10.44
N MET A 270 -6.68 -5.90 -9.51
CA MET A 270 -7.14 -6.72 -8.37
C MET A 270 -8.06 -5.93 -7.44
N SER A 271 -7.74 -4.66 -7.21
CA SER A 271 -8.54 -3.75 -6.36
C SER A 271 -9.91 -3.48 -6.98
N MET A 272 -9.97 -3.26 -8.28
CA MET A 272 -11.24 -3.09 -9.01
C MET A 272 -12.10 -4.35 -8.93
N ARG A 273 -11.54 -5.53 -9.23
CA ARG A 273 -12.25 -6.82 -9.10
C ARG A 273 -12.74 -7.07 -7.67
N HIS A 274 -11.95 -6.69 -6.67
CA HIS A 274 -12.35 -6.82 -5.26
C HIS A 274 -13.54 -5.90 -4.90
N SER A 275 -13.76 -4.85 -5.65
CA SER A 275 -14.89 -3.93 -5.48
C SER A 275 -16.16 -4.38 -6.21
N ASP A 276 -16.14 -5.51 -6.90
CA ASP A 276 -17.34 -6.13 -7.50
C ASP A 276 -18.17 -6.86 -6.42
N LYS A 277 -18.88 -6.06 -5.63
CA LYS A 277 -19.72 -6.51 -4.52
C LYS A 277 -20.75 -5.44 -4.15
N PRO A 278 -21.84 -5.82 -3.47
CA PRO A 278 -22.85 -4.86 -3.02
C PRO A 278 -22.26 -3.78 -2.10
N HIS A 279 -22.73 -2.56 -2.26
CA HIS A 279 -22.42 -1.48 -1.33
C HIS A 279 -23.15 -1.74 0.01
N TYR A 280 -22.46 -1.54 1.13
CA TYR A 280 -22.95 -1.90 2.47
C TYR A 280 -24.20 -1.14 2.95
N ARG A 281 -24.53 0.01 2.33
CA ARG A 281 -25.71 0.84 2.67
C ARG A 281 -26.69 1.02 1.51
N LYS A 282 -26.19 1.16 0.27
CA LYS A 282 -27.01 1.57 -0.88
C LYS A 282 -27.67 0.40 -1.60
N GLY A 283 -27.26 -0.85 -1.33
CA GLY A 283 -27.83 -2.05 -1.95
C GLY A 283 -27.41 -2.29 -3.41
N GLU A 284 -26.82 -1.31 -4.05
CA GLU A 284 -26.27 -1.39 -5.42
C GLU A 284 -24.82 -1.93 -5.40
N SER A 285 -24.32 -2.35 -6.55
CA SER A 285 -22.91 -2.74 -6.71
C SER A 285 -21.99 -1.54 -6.51
N GLN A 286 -20.85 -1.74 -5.83
CA GLN A 286 -19.85 -0.68 -5.69
C GLN A 286 -19.32 -0.21 -7.05
N LEU A 287 -19.21 -1.10 -8.03
CA LEU A 287 -18.78 -0.74 -9.38
C LEU A 287 -19.83 0.10 -10.12
N ALA A 288 -21.12 -0.21 -9.98
CA ALA A 288 -22.18 0.61 -10.57
C ALA A 288 -22.18 2.04 -9.97
N LEU A 289 -22.04 2.16 -8.65
CA LEU A 289 -21.88 3.46 -8.01
C LEU A 289 -20.58 4.17 -8.41
N PHE A 290 -19.53 3.42 -8.74
CA PHE A 290 -18.27 3.99 -9.17
C PHE A 290 -18.36 4.64 -10.56
N GLU A 291 -19.30 4.23 -11.39
CA GLU A 291 -19.59 4.94 -12.66
C GLU A 291 -20.02 6.39 -12.38
N GLU A 292 -20.81 6.63 -11.33
CA GLU A 292 -21.17 7.99 -10.91
C GLU A 292 -19.94 8.78 -10.42
N ASP A 293 -19.05 8.13 -9.64
CA ASP A 293 -17.75 8.74 -9.28
C ASP A 293 -16.97 9.14 -10.54
N CYS A 294 -16.88 8.25 -11.53
CA CYS A 294 -16.16 8.49 -12.78
C CYS A 294 -16.75 9.65 -13.60
N PHE A 295 -18.07 9.80 -13.66
CA PHE A 295 -18.73 10.94 -14.31
C PHE A 295 -18.39 12.28 -13.66
N ALA A 296 -18.12 12.28 -12.36
CA ALA A 296 -17.78 13.48 -11.60
C ALA A 296 -16.29 13.86 -11.68
N LEU A 297 -15.42 13.02 -12.24
CA LEU A 297 -13.99 13.28 -12.38
C LEU A 297 -13.72 14.40 -13.39
N SER A 298 -12.59 15.09 -13.21
CA SER A 298 -12.02 15.98 -14.21
C SER A 298 -11.21 15.17 -15.23
N PRO A 299 -11.08 15.64 -16.50
CA PRO A 299 -10.24 14.98 -17.49
C PRO A 299 -8.76 14.99 -17.08
N LEU A 300 -8.02 13.99 -17.56
CA LEU A 300 -6.56 13.96 -17.43
C LEU A 300 -5.93 15.10 -18.24
N PRO A 301 -4.84 15.72 -17.76
CA PRO A 301 -4.05 16.66 -18.55
C PRO A 301 -3.35 15.92 -19.72
N ASP A 302 -3.03 16.66 -20.77
CA ASP A 302 -2.36 16.10 -21.98
C ASP A 302 -0.96 15.58 -21.68
N SER A 303 -0.28 16.14 -20.69
CA SER A 303 1.07 15.73 -20.28
C SER A 303 1.07 15.07 -18.92
N ARG A 304 1.83 13.99 -18.78
CA ARG A 304 2.06 13.31 -17.50
C ARG A 304 3.01 14.14 -16.64
N PHE A 305 2.66 14.35 -15.38
CA PHE A 305 3.54 15.00 -14.40
C PHE A 305 4.74 14.11 -14.05
N ALA A 306 5.93 14.70 -13.97
CA ALA A 306 7.13 14.02 -13.51
C ALA A 306 7.22 14.09 -11.97
N ALA A 307 6.93 12.97 -11.30
CA ALA A 307 6.97 12.87 -9.83
C ALA A 307 8.40 12.70 -9.32
N VAL A 308 9.27 13.68 -9.58
CA VAL A 308 10.71 13.64 -9.28
C VAL A 308 11.12 14.90 -8.50
N SER A 309 11.86 14.71 -7.40
CA SER A 309 12.50 15.80 -6.65
C SER A 309 13.95 15.96 -7.06
N TYR A 310 14.34 17.15 -7.50
CA TYR A 310 15.70 17.44 -7.93
C TYR A 310 16.51 18.13 -6.83
N THR A 311 17.69 17.58 -6.53
CA THR A 311 18.64 18.13 -5.54
C THR A 311 20.05 18.15 -6.11
N ARG A 312 20.91 19.06 -5.60
CA ARG A 312 22.31 19.16 -6.03
C ARG A 312 23.22 18.51 -5.00
N HIS A 313 24.04 17.59 -5.47
CA HIS A 313 25.02 16.88 -4.63
C HIS A 313 26.42 17.05 -5.20
N LYS A 314 27.42 17.02 -4.31
CA LYS A 314 28.83 16.93 -4.72
C LYS A 314 29.22 15.46 -4.78
N ALA A 315 29.73 15.01 -5.91
CA ALA A 315 30.30 13.68 -6.04
C ALA A 315 31.60 13.54 -5.21
N ASP A 316 31.85 12.35 -4.70
CA ASP A 316 33.09 12.03 -4.02
C ASP A 316 34.28 11.89 -5.03
N LYS A 317 35.48 11.57 -4.51
CA LYS A 317 36.66 11.37 -5.33
C LYS A 317 36.59 10.19 -6.32
N TYR A 318 35.54 9.36 -6.22
CA TYR A 318 35.27 8.23 -7.09
C TYR A 318 34.09 8.45 -8.04
N GLY A 319 33.48 9.62 -7.99
CA GLY A 319 32.31 9.94 -8.80
C GLY A 319 30.98 9.49 -8.17
N ASN A 320 30.92 9.05 -6.90
CA ASN A 320 29.65 8.65 -6.29
C ASN A 320 28.96 9.84 -5.64
N VAL A 321 27.62 9.81 -5.66
CA VAL A 321 26.76 10.73 -4.90
C VAL A 321 26.05 10.00 -3.78
N VAL A 322 25.70 10.73 -2.71
CA VAL A 322 24.96 10.18 -1.57
C VAL A 322 23.63 10.92 -1.44
N LEU A 323 22.53 10.17 -1.49
CA LEU A 323 21.18 10.66 -1.25
C LEU A 323 20.74 10.29 0.17
N ASP A 324 19.95 11.16 0.81
CA ASP A 324 19.40 10.97 2.17
C ASP A 324 20.48 10.66 3.23
N GLY A 325 21.73 11.06 2.97
CA GLY A 325 22.89 10.86 3.85
C GLY A 325 23.36 9.41 4.00
N ARG A 326 22.79 8.45 3.26
CA ARG A 326 23.04 7.02 3.46
C ARG A 326 23.04 6.16 2.20
N HIS A 327 22.36 6.53 1.15
CA HIS A 327 22.25 5.75 -0.08
C HIS A 327 23.24 6.27 -1.11
N ARG A 328 24.22 5.46 -1.47
CA ARG A 328 25.29 5.81 -2.38
C ARG A 328 24.98 5.29 -3.79
N TYR A 329 25.20 6.14 -4.79
CA TYR A 329 25.01 5.85 -6.20
C TYR A 329 26.27 6.19 -6.98
N SER A 330 26.74 5.25 -7.82
CA SER A 330 27.93 5.47 -8.64
C SER A 330 27.63 6.28 -9.89
N THR A 331 28.60 7.05 -10.35
CA THR A 331 28.63 7.61 -11.70
C THR A 331 29.96 7.32 -12.35
N ASP A 332 30.23 7.86 -13.54
CA ASP A 332 31.55 7.79 -14.13
C ASP A 332 32.57 8.51 -13.23
N PRO A 333 33.74 7.90 -12.92
CA PRO A 333 34.83 8.54 -12.21
C PRO A 333 35.32 9.87 -12.81
N ALA A 334 34.97 10.16 -14.06
CA ALA A 334 35.21 11.47 -14.68
C ALA A 334 34.49 12.61 -13.95
N TYR A 335 33.38 12.33 -13.27
CA TYR A 335 32.63 13.32 -12.47
C TYR A 335 33.15 13.46 -11.03
N ALA A 336 34.31 12.91 -10.71
CA ALA A 336 34.91 13.04 -9.39
C ALA A 336 35.00 14.50 -8.93
N ASN A 337 34.49 14.77 -7.70
CA ASN A 337 34.40 16.09 -7.08
C ASN A 337 33.49 17.11 -7.81
N CYS A 338 32.81 16.74 -8.89
CA CYS A 338 31.87 17.60 -9.61
C CYS A 338 30.56 17.79 -8.81
N ARG A 339 29.85 18.88 -9.12
CA ARG A 339 28.47 19.06 -8.65
C ARG A 339 27.52 18.45 -9.66
N LEU A 340 26.71 17.52 -9.22
CA LEU A 340 25.73 16.78 -10.01
C LEU A 340 24.33 17.09 -9.53
N ILE A 341 23.33 16.94 -10.42
CA ILE A 341 21.92 17.03 -10.10
C ILE A 341 21.40 15.61 -9.94
N VAL A 342 20.71 15.35 -8.82
CA VAL A 342 20.09 14.06 -8.50
C VAL A 342 18.59 14.24 -8.53
N GLY A 343 17.92 13.53 -9.43
CA GLY A 343 16.48 13.41 -9.53
C GLY A 343 16.02 12.15 -8.81
N ALA A 344 15.33 12.31 -7.68
CA ALA A 344 14.80 11.20 -6.91
C ALA A 344 13.30 11.01 -7.23
N GLY A 345 12.96 9.88 -7.87
CA GLY A 345 11.60 9.41 -8.08
C GLY A 345 11.15 8.41 -7.03
N ALA A 346 9.98 7.81 -7.19
CA ALA A 346 9.46 6.79 -6.27
C ALA A 346 10.25 5.47 -6.32
N PHE A 347 10.84 5.12 -7.46
CA PHE A 347 11.51 3.84 -7.67
C PHE A 347 12.94 3.99 -8.18
N ASP A 348 13.26 5.09 -8.83
CA ASP A 348 14.56 5.33 -9.46
C ASP A 348 15.19 6.61 -8.97
N VAL A 349 16.49 6.68 -9.15
CA VAL A 349 17.32 7.87 -8.98
C VAL A 349 18.05 8.11 -10.28
N ASP A 350 17.76 9.25 -10.92
CA ASP A 350 18.44 9.70 -12.13
C ASP A 350 19.51 10.72 -11.77
N ILE A 351 20.68 10.57 -12.32
CA ILE A 351 21.80 11.49 -12.08
C ILE A 351 22.13 12.23 -13.37
N TYR A 352 22.28 13.55 -13.24
CA TYR A 352 22.56 14.47 -14.35
C TYR A 352 23.82 15.29 -14.03
N ASP A 353 24.48 15.76 -15.07
CA ASP A 353 25.55 16.74 -14.92
C ASP A 353 25.01 18.14 -14.56
N SER A 354 25.91 19.13 -14.46
CA SER A 354 25.52 20.51 -14.13
C SER A 354 24.69 21.20 -15.23
N GLU A 355 24.73 20.69 -16.45
CA GLU A 355 24.03 21.21 -17.63
C GLU A 355 22.67 20.53 -17.85
N GLY A 356 22.37 19.46 -17.09
CA GLY A 356 21.13 18.71 -17.17
C GLY A 356 21.19 17.52 -18.12
N THR A 357 22.39 17.13 -18.58
CA THR A 357 22.58 15.92 -19.38
C THR A 357 22.48 14.70 -18.48
N HIS A 358 21.64 13.73 -18.85
CA HIS A 358 21.49 12.48 -18.10
C HIS A 358 22.77 11.65 -18.16
N ILE A 359 23.22 11.17 -16.99
CA ILE A 359 24.41 10.34 -16.83
C ILE A 359 24.04 8.87 -16.61
N VAL A 360 23.23 8.59 -15.59
CA VAL A 360 22.89 7.23 -15.17
C VAL A 360 21.57 7.18 -14.36
N THR A 361 20.85 6.07 -14.49
CA THR A 361 19.68 5.75 -13.67
C THR A 361 20.00 4.59 -12.75
N HIS A 362 19.67 4.72 -11.49
CA HIS A 362 19.75 3.68 -10.47
C HIS A 362 18.40 3.33 -9.89
N VAL A 363 18.24 2.11 -9.40
CA VAL A 363 17.11 1.76 -8.51
C VAL A 363 17.31 2.49 -7.19
N ARG A 364 16.25 3.19 -6.73
CA ARG A 364 16.31 3.97 -5.48
C ARG A 364 16.48 3.07 -4.27
N GLY A 365 17.47 3.35 -3.45
CA GLY A 365 17.68 2.75 -2.14
C GLY A 365 16.71 3.32 -1.10
N TRP A 366 16.25 2.49 -0.18
CA TRP A 366 15.27 2.84 0.83
C TRP A 366 15.63 2.30 2.21
N GLY A 367 15.06 2.90 3.24
CA GLY A 367 15.20 2.48 4.63
C GLY A 367 16.37 3.14 5.35
N ASP A 368 16.61 2.69 6.60
CA ASP A 368 17.58 3.31 7.50
C ASP A 368 19.01 2.76 7.35
N LYS A 369 19.15 1.63 6.68
CA LYS A 369 20.47 1.02 6.44
C LYS A 369 21.11 1.66 5.21
N PRO A 370 22.41 1.98 5.26
CA PRO A 370 23.13 2.42 4.08
C PRO A 370 23.05 1.39 2.96
N THR A 371 22.80 1.85 1.75
CA THR A 371 22.82 1.03 0.54
C THR A 371 23.79 1.61 -0.48
N GLU A 372 24.28 0.78 -1.35
CA GLU A 372 25.15 1.17 -2.46
C GLU A 372 24.59 0.57 -3.74
N SER A 373 24.33 1.43 -4.72
CA SER A 373 23.95 1.04 -6.07
C SER A 373 25.07 1.42 -7.04
N ILE A 374 25.63 0.41 -7.69
CA ILE A 374 26.75 0.55 -8.59
C ILE A 374 26.27 0.25 -9.99
N ASP A 375 26.52 1.17 -10.92
CA ASP A 375 26.43 0.91 -12.34
C ASP A 375 27.81 0.47 -12.86
N PRO A 376 27.99 -0.80 -13.25
CA PRO A 376 29.27 -1.28 -13.76
C PRO A 376 29.68 -0.58 -15.06
N VAL A 377 28.72 -0.15 -15.88
CA VAL A 377 29.00 0.48 -17.19
C VAL A 377 29.78 1.77 -17.02
N SER A 378 29.39 2.58 -16.03
CA SER A 378 30.02 3.86 -15.74
C SER A 378 31.55 3.72 -15.41
N GLN A 379 31.97 2.56 -14.91
CA GLN A 379 33.38 2.32 -14.56
C GLN A 379 34.22 1.72 -15.70
N LEU A 380 33.58 1.19 -16.74
CA LEU A 380 34.24 0.53 -17.86
C LEU A 380 35.15 1.48 -18.64
N ALA A 381 34.73 2.74 -18.82
CA ALA A 381 35.53 3.74 -19.52
C ALA A 381 36.91 3.96 -18.85
N LEU A 382 36.93 4.03 -17.50
CA LEU A 382 38.17 4.13 -16.74
C LEU A 382 39.01 2.84 -16.79
N LEU A 383 38.37 1.67 -16.68
CA LEU A 383 39.05 0.38 -16.75
C LEU A 383 39.67 0.12 -18.13
N CYS A 384 39.02 0.55 -19.22
CA CYS A 384 39.63 0.49 -20.56
C CYS A 384 40.90 1.31 -20.68
N ARG A 385 41.00 2.45 -19.95
CA ARG A 385 42.19 3.29 -19.89
C ARG A 385 43.26 2.77 -18.91
N LYS A 386 42.81 2.10 -17.83
CA LYS A 386 43.64 1.60 -16.74
C LYS A 386 43.33 0.12 -16.45
N PRO A 387 43.60 -0.82 -17.36
CA PRO A 387 43.22 -2.23 -17.22
C PRO A 387 43.93 -2.94 -16.05
N GLY A 388 45.03 -2.39 -15.51
CA GLY A 388 45.69 -2.90 -14.30
C GLY A 388 44.83 -2.83 -13.04
N GLY A 389 43.76 -1.97 -13.02
CA GLY A 389 42.80 -1.91 -11.91
C GLY A 389 41.71 -3.01 -11.93
N TRP A 390 41.76 -3.93 -12.89
CA TRP A 390 40.73 -4.95 -13.10
C TRP A 390 40.50 -5.82 -11.87
N HIS A 391 41.54 -6.38 -11.26
CA HIS A 391 41.42 -7.34 -10.16
C HIS A 391 40.73 -6.77 -8.91
N GLU A 392 40.86 -5.47 -8.66
CA GLU A 392 40.26 -4.75 -7.55
C GLU A 392 38.96 -4.01 -7.96
N SER A 393 38.53 -4.17 -9.20
CA SER A 393 37.38 -3.42 -9.71
C SER A 393 36.05 -4.03 -9.27
N ARG A 394 35.06 -3.19 -9.07
CA ARG A 394 33.69 -3.63 -8.80
C ARG A 394 32.99 -4.18 -10.05
N VAL A 395 33.43 -3.82 -11.24
CA VAL A 395 32.99 -4.43 -12.50
C VAL A 395 33.29 -5.92 -12.50
N ARG A 396 34.47 -6.31 -12.06
CA ARG A 396 34.88 -7.72 -11.94
C ARG A 396 33.90 -8.50 -11.03
N SER A 397 33.55 -7.95 -9.87
CA SER A 397 32.60 -8.60 -8.94
C SER A 397 31.17 -8.61 -9.42
N ALA A 398 30.81 -7.77 -10.36
CA ALA A 398 29.47 -7.72 -10.96
C ALA A 398 29.27 -8.70 -12.14
N LEU A 399 30.34 -9.35 -12.59
CA LEU A 399 30.31 -10.31 -13.71
C LEU A 399 30.05 -11.74 -13.22
N PRO A 400 29.35 -12.58 -14.02
CA PRO A 400 29.23 -14.02 -13.80
C PRO A 400 30.62 -14.69 -13.78
N ASP A 401 30.71 -15.84 -13.14
CA ASP A 401 31.99 -16.56 -12.91
C ASP A 401 32.70 -16.98 -14.19
N ASP A 402 31.98 -17.35 -15.24
CA ASP A 402 32.50 -17.70 -16.56
C ASP A 402 33.17 -16.53 -17.25
N VAL A 403 32.48 -15.38 -17.33
CA VAL A 403 33.00 -14.15 -17.94
C VAL A 403 34.19 -13.63 -17.12
N ARG A 404 34.06 -13.64 -15.80
CA ARG A 404 35.13 -13.18 -14.88
C ARG A 404 36.40 -13.98 -15.04
N ARG A 405 36.33 -15.33 -15.01
CA ARG A 405 37.47 -16.21 -15.19
C ARG A 405 38.12 -16.01 -16.56
N TRP A 406 37.31 -15.94 -17.61
CA TRP A 406 37.82 -15.73 -18.95
C TRP A 406 38.63 -14.43 -19.09
N ILE A 407 38.16 -13.33 -18.46
CA ILE A 407 38.90 -12.06 -18.44
C ILE A 407 40.13 -12.13 -17.51
N ASP A 408 40.06 -12.85 -16.39
CA ASP A 408 41.17 -13.07 -15.45
C ASP A 408 42.34 -13.80 -16.11
N ASP A 409 42.05 -14.84 -16.91
CA ASP A 409 43.02 -15.69 -17.59
C ASP A 409 43.63 -15.00 -18.85
N ALA A 410 42.99 -13.93 -19.36
CA ALA A 410 43.48 -13.20 -20.52
C ALA A 410 44.76 -12.40 -20.22
N ASP A 411 45.61 -12.31 -21.20
CA ASP A 411 46.75 -11.40 -21.15
C ASP A 411 46.32 -9.92 -21.13
N ALA A 412 47.25 -9.00 -20.94
CA ALA A 412 46.93 -7.57 -20.84
C ALA A 412 46.24 -7.01 -22.10
N ALA A 413 46.58 -7.49 -23.29
CA ALA A 413 46.02 -7.07 -24.55
C ALA A 413 44.60 -7.63 -24.74
N GLY A 414 44.42 -8.93 -24.46
CA GLY A 414 43.11 -9.62 -24.50
C GLY A 414 42.15 -9.04 -23.50
N ARG A 415 42.58 -8.80 -22.26
CA ARG A 415 41.79 -8.12 -21.24
C ARG A 415 41.33 -6.73 -21.69
N GLY A 416 42.25 -5.93 -22.25
CA GLY A 416 41.89 -4.61 -22.78
C GLY A 416 40.91 -4.66 -23.94
N LYS A 417 40.98 -5.70 -24.82
CA LYS A 417 40.04 -5.93 -25.88
C LYS A 417 38.67 -6.30 -25.32
N ALA A 418 38.59 -7.25 -24.40
CA ALA A 418 37.35 -7.69 -23.75
C ALA A 418 36.63 -6.55 -23.03
N LEU A 419 37.35 -5.74 -22.26
CA LEU A 419 36.76 -4.58 -21.57
C LEU A 419 36.21 -3.55 -22.52
N ARG A 420 36.86 -3.29 -23.68
CA ARG A 420 36.30 -2.39 -24.71
C ARG A 420 35.07 -2.94 -25.35
N VAL A 421 35.06 -4.22 -25.72
CA VAL A 421 33.85 -4.87 -26.28
C VAL A 421 32.70 -4.78 -25.27
N LEU A 422 32.94 -5.16 -24.03
CA LEU A 422 31.92 -5.10 -22.97
C LEU A 422 31.38 -3.66 -22.77
N ARG A 423 32.23 -2.65 -22.75
CA ARG A 423 31.85 -1.24 -22.65
C ARG A 423 30.95 -0.81 -23.82
N ASP A 424 31.39 -1.08 -25.04
CA ASP A 424 30.70 -0.61 -26.23
C ASP A 424 29.32 -1.25 -26.36
N VAL A 425 29.27 -2.56 -26.14
CA VAL A 425 27.98 -3.30 -26.17
C VAL A 425 27.05 -2.92 -24.99
N ALA A 426 27.61 -2.71 -23.79
CA ALA A 426 26.82 -2.29 -22.64
C ALA A 426 26.26 -0.88 -22.79
N ASN A 427 26.99 0.03 -23.45
CA ASN A 427 26.46 1.36 -23.80
C ASN A 427 25.33 1.31 -24.85
N GLU A 428 25.35 0.34 -25.75
CA GLU A 428 24.33 0.17 -26.80
C GLU A 428 23.07 -0.56 -26.31
N SER A 429 23.24 -1.63 -25.56
CA SER A 429 22.16 -2.58 -25.22
C SER A 429 21.89 -2.74 -23.72
N GLY A 430 22.68 -2.08 -22.86
CA GLY A 430 22.62 -2.20 -21.41
C GLY A 430 23.52 -3.32 -20.87
N TRP A 431 23.75 -3.29 -19.54
CA TRP A 431 24.68 -4.21 -18.86
C TRP A 431 24.26 -5.68 -18.97
N GLY A 432 23.01 -6.01 -18.64
CA GLY A 432 22.50 -7.38 -18.66
C GLY A 432 22.68 -8.07 -20.02
N PRO A 433 22.08 -7.53 -21.10
CA PRO A 433 22.24 -8.06 -22.45
C PRO A 433 23.70 -8.19 -22.89
N ALA A 434 24.56 -7.21 -22.56
CA ALA A 434 25.97 -7.25 -22.90
C ALA A 434 26.69 -8.42 -22.20
N VAL A 435 26.44 -8.63 -20.91
CA VAL A 435 27.02 -9.74 -20.14
C VAL A 435 26.54 -11.09 -20.67
N THR A 436 25.23 -11.24 -20.95
CA THR A 436 24.67 -12.48 -21.53
C THR A 436 25.29 -12.79 -22.89
N ALA A 437 25.46 -11.78 -23.75
CA ALA A 437 26.09 -11.94 -25.06
C ALA A 437 27.54 -12.39 -24.94
N VAL A 438 28.33 -11.77 -24.06
CA VAL A 438 29.72 -12.12 -23.80
C VAL A 438 29.82 -13.55 -23.22
N SER A 439 28.96 -13.92 -22.26
CA SER A 439 28.89 -15.27 -21.71
C SER A 439 28.61 -16.33 -22.79
N SER A 440 27.65 -16.04 -23.70
CA SER A 440 27.31 -16.92 -24.83
C SER A 440 28.47 -17.11 -25.80
N ILE A 441 29.23 -16.05 -26.13
CA ILE A 441 30.40 -16.12 -26.99
C ILE A 441 31.51 -16.99 -26.34
N ILE A 442 31.72 -16.83 -25.04
CA ILE A 442 32.70 -17.63 -24.28
C ILE A 442 32.27 -19.10 -24.29
N GLY A 443 30.97 -19.40 -24.02
CA GLY A 443 30.45 -20.77 -23.98
C GLY A 443 30.56 -21.51 -25.32
N THR A 444 30.49 -20.79 -26.45
CA THR A 444 30.63 -21.37 -27.80
C THR A 444 32.06 -21.37 -28.33
N GLY A 445 33.03 -20.85 -27.57
CA GLY A 445 34.44 -20.69 -28.05
C GLY A 445 34.58 -19.70 -29.20
N GLY A 446 33.62 -18.79 -29.38
CA GLY A 446 33.63 -17.79 -30.44
C GLY A 446 34.65 -16.69 -30.26
N SER A 447 34.86 -15.93 -31.34
CA SER A 447 35.75 -14.77 -31.27
C SER A 447 35.07 -13.61 -30.52
N MET A 448 35.80 -13.06 -29.54
CA MET A 448 35.37 -11.86 -28.81
C MET A 448 35.56 -10.62 -29.69
N ASP A 449 34.56 -10.33 -30.50
CA ASP A 449 34.49 -9.11 -31.31
C ASP A 449 33.19 -8.31 -31.04
N ARG A 450 33.24 -7.00 -31.32
CA ARG A 450 32.14 -6.09 -31.03
C ARG A 450 30.92 -6.41 -31.87
N ALA A 451 31.05 -6.75 -33.15
CA ALA A 451 29.90 -6.93 -34.03
C ALA A 451 29.05 -8.13 -33.58
N THR A 452 29.69 -9.27 -33.32
CA THR A 452 29.04 -10.48 -32.81
C THR A 452 28.35 -10.19 -31.46
N ALA A 453 29.06 -9.55 -30.54
CA ALA A 453 28.55 -9.26 -29.22
C ALA A 453 27.36 -8.26 -29.25
N SER A 454 27.40 -7.23 -30.13
CA SER A 454 26.28 -6.27 -30.29
C SER A 454 25.03 -6.94 -30.88
N ILE A 455 25.18 -7.84 -31.86
CA ILE A 455 24.04 -8.58 -32.44
C ILE A 455 23.36 -9.47 -31.39
N LEU A 456 24.15 -10.22 -30.63
CA LEU A 456 23.63 -11.10 -29.57
C LEU A 456 22.97 -10.29 -28.44
N ALA A 457 23.58 -9.19 -28.01
CA ALA A 457 23.01 -8.33 -26.97
C ALA A 457 21.71 -7.64 -27.45
N ALA A 458 21.66 -7.19 -28.69
CA ALA A 458 20.43 -6.61 -29.24
C ALA A 458 19.28 -7.63 -29.36
N SER A 459 19.61 -8.89 -29.69
CA SER A 459 18.63 -9.99 -29.69
C SER A 459 18.06 -10.24 -28.29
N GLU A 460 18.92 -10.28 -27.30
CA GLU A 460 18.53 -10.46 -25.88
C GLU A 460 17.68 -9.28 -25.37
N ALA A 461 18.09 -8.05 -25.63
CA ALA A 461 17.37 -6.85 -25.23
C ALA A 461 15.96 -6.78 -25.84
N ASN A 462 15.77 -7.32 -27.05
CA ASN A 462 14.46 -7.41 -27.71
C ASN A 462 13.63 -8.64 -27.30
N GLY A 463 14.08 -9.42 -26.32
CA GLY A 463 13.37 -10.59 -25.81
C GLY A 463 13.28 -11.77 -26.81
N ARG A 464 14.17 -11.80 -27.84
CA ARG A 464 14.20 -12.86 -28.87
C ARG A 464 15.03 -14.08 -28.45
N GLY A 465 15.67 -14.05 -27.27
CA GLY A 465 16.58 -15.06 -26.79
C GLY A 465 17.83 -15.21 -27.69
N VAL A 466 18.96 -15.60 -27.09
CA VAL A 466 20.15 -15.91 -27.86
C VAL A 466 19.90 -17.26 -28.54
N VAL A 467 19.77 -17.25 -29.88
CA VAL A 467 19.80 -18.49 -30.66
C VAL A 467 21.24 -19.00 -30.57
N THR A 468 21.48 -20.00 -29.74
CA THR A 468 22.73 -20.75 -29.75
C THR A 468 22.79 -21.49 -31.10
N TYR A 469 23.67 -21.07 -31.98
CA TYR A 469 24.00 -21.83 -33.18
C TYR A 469 24.72 -23.10 -32.74
N GLY A 470 23.96 -24.13 -32.45
CA GLY A 470 24.48 -25.41 -31.98
C GLY A 470 24.58 -26.50 -33.03
N GLU A 471 24.11 -26.29 -34.27
CA GLU A 471 24.32 -27.20 -35.39
C GLU A 471 24.84 -26.45 -36.61
N PRO A 472 25.83 -26.97 -37.33
CA PRO A 472 26.24 -26.38 -38.60
C PRO A 472 25.04 -26.41 -39.55
N VAL A 473 24.69 -25.22 -40.06
CA VAL A 473 23.63 -25.12 -41.10
C VAL A 473 24.06 -25.97 -42.27
N ASP A 474 23.29 -27.01 -42.58
CA ASP A 474 23.50 -27.85 -43.76
C ASP A 474 23.18 -26.99 -45.01
N MET A 475 24.24 -26.41 -45.58
CA MET A 475 24.11 -25.57 -46.81
C MET A 475 23.56 -26.37 -47.98
N ALA A 476 23.66 -27.70 -47.98
CA ALA A 476 23.08 -28.55 -49.04
C ALA A 476 21.55 -28.57 -49.02
N ALA A 477 20.93 -28.29 -47.86
CA ALA A 477 19.48 -28.14 -47.73
C ALA A 477 18.98 -26.86 -48.45
N TYR A 478 19.82 -25.79 -48.50
CA TYR A 478 19.49 -24.55 -49.22
C TYR A 478 19.65 -24.69 -50.72
N ASP A 479 20.65 -25.46 -51.20
CA ASP A 479 20.83 -25.70 -52.64
C ASP A 479 19.64 -26.49 -53.21
N GLY A 480 19.00 -27.37 -52.45
CA GLY A 480 17.77 -28.07 -52.83
C GLY A 480 16.56 -27.15 -53.01
N VAL A 481 16.44 -26.08 -52.23
CA VAL A 481 15.35 -25.09 -52.33
C VAL A 481 15.55 -24.18 -53.54
N PHE A 482 16.80 -23.77 -53.85
CA PHE A 482 17.13 -22.97 -55.03
C PHE A 482 16.96 -23.76 -56.32
N ALA A 483 17.24 -25.09 -56.35
CA ALA A 483 16.98 -25.94 -57.49
C ALA A 483 15.50 -26.11 -57.77
N MET A 484 14.63 -26.10 -56.76
CA MET A 484 13.17 -26.16 -56.95
C MET A 484 12.56 -24.81 -57.42
N MET A 485 13.18 -23.68 -57.17
CA MET A 485 12.70 -22.34 -57.59
C MET A 485 13.20 -21.97 -59.02
N GLY A 486 14.21 -22.66 -59.55
CA GLY A 486 14.79 -22.41 -60.88
C GLY A 486 14.15 -23.21 -62.05
N GLY A 487 13.10 -23.98 -61.82
CA GLY A 487 12.52 -24.90 -62.76
C GLY A 487 11.15 -24.54 -63.37
N SER A 488 10.89 -23.24 -63.68
CA SER A 488 9.71 -22.93 -64.48
C SER A 488 9.92 -21.67 -65.29
N HIS A 489 10.76 -21.74 -66.32
CA HIS A 489 10.70 -20.95 -67.57
C HIS A 489 11.50 -21.66 -68.66
N ALA A 490 10.83 -22.53 -69.39
CA ALA A 490 11.10 -22.89 -70.77
C ALA A 490 9.76 -23.30 -71.39
#